data_858eab35c5c56d6ad6bd15ac79bae5c0
#
_entry.id   858eab35c5c56d6ad6bd15ac79bae5c0
#
_cell.length_a   1.000
_cell.length_b   1.000
_cell.length_c   1.000
_cell.angle_alpha   90.00
_cell.angle_beta   90.00
_cell.angle_gamma   90.00
#
_symmetry.space_group_name_H-M   'P 1'
#
loop_
_entity.id
_entity.type
_entity.pdbx_description
1 polymer ?
#
loop_
_entity_poly.entity_id
_entity_poly.type
_entity_poly.pdbx_seq_one_letter_code
_entity_poly.pdbx_strand_id
1 'polypeptide(L)'
;MTVEFRVYQSGDLEACVTLLRDNTPKFFASHEEAEFREFLQHPGAYFVLTLEGHVVGCGGYRLTDAEIVHLAWGMVDATLHKHRLGERLLLERLRRVHAHAPCAAVLLDTTQHSAGFFTRYGFETVQVTPNFYAYGMHRHDMRLEPPMLEQTLERHA
;
A
#
# COMPACT_ATOMS: atom_id res chain seq x y z
N MET A 1 -14.71 16.78 6.09
CA MET A 1 -13.24 16.61 6.04
C MET A 1 -12.82 16.40 4.59
N THR A 2 -11.84 17.16 4.13
CA THR A 2 -11.38 17.08 2.74
C THR A 2 -10.20 16.11 2.64
N VAL A 3 -10.45 14.97 2.00
CA VAL A 3 -9.43 13.96 1.73
C VAL A 3 -9.10 14.02 0.23
N GLU A 4 -7.81 14.14 -0.09
CA GLU A 4 -7.35 14.18 -1.48
C GLU A 4 -6.30 13.11 -1.71
N PHE A 5 -6.28 12.58 -2.93
CA PHE A 5 -5.28 11.62 -3.37
C PHE A 5 -4.53 12.23 -4.55
N ARG A 6 -3.23 12.43 -4.39
CA ARG A 6 -2.41 13.10 -5.41
C ARG A 6 -1.04 12.44 -5.57
N VAL A 7 -0.35 12.79 -6.65
CA VAL A 7 1.01 12.29 -6.91
C VAL A 7 1.99 12.78 -5.84
N TYR A 8 2.87 11.89 -5.41
CA TYR A 8 3.97 12.20 -4.50
C TYR A 8 4.90 13.25 -5.12
N GLN A 9 5.37 14.17 -4.30
CA GLN A 9 6.38 15.17 -4.66
C GLN A 9 7.53 15.09 -3.66
N SER A 10 8.71 15.55 -4.06
CA SER A 10 9.90 15.48 -3.19
C SER A 10 9.71 16.17 -1.84
N GLY A 11 8.87 17.19 -1.78
CA GLY A 11 8.52 17.87 -0.53
C GLY A 11 7.75 17.01 0.47
N ASP A 12 7.23 15.87 0.02
CA ASP A 12 6.47 14.94 0.88
C ASP A 12 7.37 13.94 1.61
N LEU A 13 8.67 13.93 1.32
CA LEU A 13 9.60 12.92 1.81
C LEU A 13 9.51 12.74 3.34
N GLU A 14 9.69 13.81 4.10
CA GLU A 14 9.73 13.69 5.55
C GLU A 14 8.37 13.30 6.15
N ALA A 15 7.28 13.76 5.56
CA ALA A 15 5.94 13.35 6.00
C ALA A 15 5.72 11.86 5.79
N CYS A 16 6.14 11.31 4.63
CA CYS A 16 6.04 9.87 4.35
C CYS A 16 6.93 9.06 5.29
N VAL A 17 8.15 9.50 5.54
CA VAL A 17 9.06 8.80 6.46
C VAL A 17 8.49 8.82 7.89
N THR A 18 7.86 9.91 8.30
CA THR A 18 7.20 9.99 9.59
C THR A 18 6.07 8.96 9.70
N LEU A 19 5.28 8.77 8.63
CA LEU A 19 4.26 7.73 8.60
C LEU A 19 4.87 6.34 8.83
N LEU A 20 5.99 6.05 8.18
CA LEU A 20 6.68 4.78 8.36
C LEU A 20 7.13 4.60 9.81
N ARG A 21 7.76 5.61 10.40
CA ARG A 21 8.22 5.57 11.79
C ARG A 21 7.08 5.32 12.75
N ASP A 22 5.95 5.99 12.55
CA ASP A 22 4.77 5.85 13.42
C ASP A 22 4.12 4.48 13.30
N ASN A 23 4.40 3.75 12.22
CA ASN A 23 3.93 2.38 12.00
C ASN A 23 5.01 1.33 12.32
N THR A 24 6.15 1.74 12.82
CA THR A 24 7.22 0.86 13.28
C THR A 24 7.10 0.72 14.81
N PRO A 25 7.24 -0.46 15.41
CA PRO A 25 7.66 -1.73 14.81
C PRO A 25 6.51 -2.65 14.38
N LYS A 26 5.26 -2.26 14.54
CA LYS A 26 4.13 -3.19 14.33
C LYS A 26 3.99 -3.62 12.87
N PHE A 27 4.08 -2.67 11.93
CA PHE A 27 3.84 -2.93 10.51
C PHE A 27 5.14 -2.89 9.69
N PHE A 28 6.18 -2.29 10.22
CA PHE A 28 7.48 -2.18 9.56
C PHE A 28 8.61 -2.45 10.55
N ALA A 29 9.71 -3.01 10.04
CA ALA A 29 10.92 -3.20 10.82
C ALA A 29 11.78 -1.92 10.78
N SER A 30 12.60 -1.69 11.80
CA SER A 30 13.38 -0.47 11.91
C SER A 30 14.35 -0.25 10.75
N HIS A 31 14.87 -1.32 10.13
CA HIS A 31 15.79 -1.21 9.00
C HIS A 31 15.09 -0.77 7.70
N GLU A 32 13.77 -0.84 7.64
CA GLU A 32 13.03 -0.50 6.42
C GLU A 32 13.01 1.00 6.14
N GLU A 33 13.30 1.85 7.13
CA GLU A 33 13.34 3.29 6.88
C GLU A 33 14.40 3.67 5.83
N ALA A 34 15.60 3.09 5.91
CA ALA A 34 16.65 3.36 4.94
C ALA A 34 16.24 2.89 3.53
N GLU A 35 15.61 1.73 3.45
CA GLU A 35 15.08 1.20 2.18
C GLU A 35 13.99 2.10 1.60
N PHE A 36 13.11 2.60 2.46
CA PHE A 36 12.04 3.49 2.02
C PHE A 36 12.58 4.83 1.51
N ARG A 37 13.57 5.41 2.21
CA ARG A 37 14.21 6.65 1.76
C ARG A 37 14.88 6.47 0.39
N GLU A 38 15.52 5.34 0.17
CA GLU A 38 16.13 5.01 -1.11
C GLU A 38 15.06 4.87 -2.20
N PHE A 39 13.97 4.14 -1.90
CA PHE A 39 12.85 4.00 -2.82
C PHE A 39 12.28 5.37 -3.23
N LEU A 40 12.13 6.28 -2.29
CA LEU A 40 11.54 7.60 -2.55
C LEU A 40 12.41 8.53 -3.41
N GLN A 41 13.65 8.15 -3.70
CA GLN A 41 14.48 8.90 -4.66
C GLN A 41 13.97 8.72 -6.09
N HIS A 42 13.38 7.56 -6.41
CA HIS A 42 12.81 7.26 -7.72
C HIS A 42 11.56 6.40 -7.55
N PRO A 43 10.47 6.97 -7.00
CA PRO A 43 9.33 6.16 -6.57
C PRO A 43 8.39 5.71 -7.68
N GLY A 44 8.52 6.26 -8.90
CA GLY A 44 7.60 5.93 -9.98
C GLY A 44 6.15 6.36 -9.67
N ALA A 45 5.20 5.47 -9.89
CA ALA A 45 3.78 5.72 -9.62
C ALA A 45 3.54 5.64 -8.11
N TYR A 46 3.78 6.73 -7.42
CA TYR A 46 3.65 6.86 -5.98
C TYR A 46 2.79 8.06 -5.63
N PHE A 47 1.97 7.92 -4.60
CA PHE A 47 0.91 8.87 -4.27
C PHE A 47 0.87 9.16 -2.79
N VAL A 48 0.31 10.29 -2.43
CA VAL A 48 0.00 10.62 -1.03
C VAL A 48 -1.51 10.86 -0.89
N LEU A 49 -1.98 10.52 0.29
CA LEU A 49 -3.35 10.82 0.72
C LEU A 49 -3.25 11.95 1.73
N THR A 50 -3.98 13.03 1.50
CA THR A 50 -3.97 14.18 2.42
C THR A 50 -5.33 14.37 3.07
N LEU A 51 -5.31 14.84 4.31
CA LEU A 51 -6.49 15.24 5.07
C LEU A 51 -6.28 16.69 5.47
N GLU A 52 -7.13 17.58 4.97
CA GLU A 52 -7.00 19.03 5.21
C GLU A 52 -5.59 19.52 4.87
N GLY A 53 -5.02 19.01 3.77
CA GLY A 53 -3.68 19.39 3.31
C GLY A 53 -2.51 18.68 3.98
N HIS A 54 -2.74 17.89 5.03
CA HIS A 54 -1.68 17.15 5.72
C HIS A 54 -1.58 15.73 5.19
N VAL A 55 -0.37 15.24 4.93
CA VAL A 55 -0.15 13.87 4.48
C VAL A 55 -0.51 12.89 5.58
N VAL A 56 -1.49 12.04 5.32
CA VAL A 56 -1.98 11.02 6.27
C VAL A 56 -1.83 9.61 5.74
N GLY A 57 -1.39 9.46 4.50
CA GLY A 57 -1.12 8.16 3.90
C GLY A 57 -0.26 8.30 2.67
N CYS A 58 0.36 7.21 2.26
CA CYS A 58 1.12 7.15 1.03
C CYS A 58 1.14 5.71 0.52
N GLY A 59 1.37 5.55 -0.78
CA GLY A 59 1.43 4.25 -1.41
C GLY A 59 1.43 4.37 -2.91
N GLY A 60 1.94 3.34 -3.56
CA GLY A 60 2.02 3.34 -5.00
C GLY A 60 1.92 1.95 -5.59
N TYR A 61 2.30 1.84 -6.85
CA TYR A 61 2.36 0.56 -7.54
C TYR A 61 3.45 0.60 -8.60
N ARG A 62 3.87 -0.58 -9.01
CA ARG A 62 4.87 -0.75 -10.07
C ARG A 62 4.43 -1.87 -11.00
N LEU A 63 4.40 -1.58 -12.29
CA LEU A 63 4.18 -2.60 -13.30
C LEU A 63 5.52 -3.31 -13.52
N THR A 64 5.60 -4.57 -13.13
CA THR A 64 6.82 -5.38 -13.26
C THR A 64 6.81 -6.25 -14.50
N ASP A 65 5.61 -6.47 -15.05
CA ASP A 65 5.37 -7.33 -16.20
C ASP A 65 4.04 -6.86 -16.80
N ALA A 66 3.77 -7.15 -18.06
CA ALA A 66 2.53 -6.74 -18.73
C ALA A 66 1.27 -7.21 -17.98
N GLU A 67 1.39 -8.28 -17.19
CA GLU A 67 0.27 -8.88 -16.47
C GLU A 67 0.43 -8.87 -14.95
N ILE A 68 1.45 -8.21 -14.41
CA ILE A 68 1.76 -8.19 -12.98
C ILE A 68 2.01 -6.76 -12.51
N VAL A 69 1.27 -6.34 -11.49
CA VAL A 69 1.48 -5.07 -10.80
C VAL A 69 1.76 -5.34 -9.33
N HIS A 70 2.79 -4.72 -8.78
CA HIS A 70 3.09 -4.79 -7.35
C HIS A 70 2.63 -3.51 -6.68
N LEU A 71 1.84 -3.61 -5.61
CA LEU A 71 1.60 -2.48 -4.72
C LEU A 71 2.86 -2.25 -3.89
N ALA A 72 3.21 -0.99 -3.67
CA ALA A 72 4.47 -0.61 -3.04
C ALA A 72 4.24 0.37 -1.88
N TRP A 73 4.87 0.08 -0.76
CA TRP A 73 5.02 0.97 0.39
C TRP A 73 3.73 1.71 0.78
N GLY A 74 2.64 0.96 0.94
CA GLY A 74 1.36 1.51 1.37
C GLY A 74 1.29 1.61 2.89
N MET A 75 0.90 2.78 3.39
CA MET A 75 0.74 3.01 4.82
C MET A 75 -0.16 4.22 5.10
N VAL A 76 -0.79 4.23 6.25
CA VAL A 76 -1.61 5.35 6.69
C VAL A 76 -1.23 5.73 8.12
N ASP A 77 -1.60 6.95 8.51
CA ASP A 77 -1.37 7.47 9.86
C ASP A 77 -1.97 6.50 10.90
N ALA A 78 -1.12 6.00 11.79
CA ALA A 78 -1.50 4.99 12.79
C ALA A 78 -2.61 5.49 13.72
N THR A 79 -2.67 6.80 13.98
CA THR A 79 -3.69 7.38 14.85
C THR A 79 -5.05 7.48 14.17
N LEU A 80 -5.09 7.29 12.83
CA LEU A 80 -6.30 7.44 12.02
C LEU A 80 -6.74 6.13 11.37
N HIS A 81 -6.27 4.98 11.84
CA HIS A 81 -6.59 3.68 11.25
C HIS A 81 -8.09 3.37 11.20
N LYS A 82 -8.90 3.97 12.08
CA LYS A 82 -10.36 3.75 12.12
C LYS A 82 -11.15 4.65 11.17
N HIS A 83 -10.50 5.49 10.38
CA HIS A 83 -11.15 6.48 9.52
C HIS A 83 -11.24 6.04 8.05
N ARG A 84 -11.05 4.77 7.77
CA ARG A 84 -11.11 4.19 6.42
C ARG A 84 -10.13 4.80 5.42
N LEU A 85 -9.06 5.41 5.91
CA LEU A 85 -8.03 5.97 5.03
C LEU A 85 -7.28 4.88 4.28
N GLY A 86 -7.05 3.73 4.93
CA GLY A 86 -6.43 2.58 4.28
C GLY A 86 -7.27 2.04 3.13
N GLU A 87 -8.58 1.96 3.31
CA GLU A 87 -9.52 1.59 2.25
C GLU A 87 -9.44 2.59 1.10
N ARG A 88 -9.48 3.88 1.40
CA ARG A 88 -9.39 4.94 0.38
C ARG A 88 -8.10 4.83 -0.42
N LEU A 89 -6.98 4.67 0.28
CA LEU A 89 -5.67 4.52 -0.35
C LEU A 89 -5.60 3.29 -1.26
N LEU A 90 -6.12 2.16 -0.78
CA LEU A 90 -6.13 0.92 -1.56
C LEU A 90 -7.01 1.06 -2.80
N LEU A 91 -8.25 1.51 -2.65
CA LEU A 91 -9.19 1.60 -3.77
C LEU A 91 -8.73 2.60 -4.83
N GLU A 92 -8.14 3.73 -4.43
CA GLU A 92 -7.60 4.69 -5.39
C GLU A 92 -6.48 4.07 -6.23
N ARG A 93 -5.59 3.30 -5.60
CA ARG A 93 -4.53 2.59 -6.33
C ARG A 93 -5.10 1.52 -7.25
N LEU A 94 -6.06 0.73 -6.76
CA LEU A 94 -6.67 -0.34 -7.56
C LEU A 94 -7.42 0.21 -8.77
N ARG A 95 -8.10 1.35 -8.63
CA ARG A 95 -8.76 2.00 -9.77
C ARG A 95 -7.75 2.39 -10.84
N ARG A 96 -6.60 2.93 -10.45
CA ARG A 96 -5.55 3.30 -11.41
C ARG A 96 -4.93 2.07 -12.08
N VAL A 97 -4.68 1.02 -11.31
CA VAL A 97 -4.17 -0.24 -11.86
C VAL A 97 -5.15 -0.79 -12.90
N HIS A 98 -6.43 -0.84 -12.56
CA HIS A 98 -7.46 -1.35 -13.46
C HIS A 98 -7.56 -0.53 -14.75
N ALA A 99 -7.41 0.78 -14.65
CA ALA A 99 -7.45 1.67 -15.81
C ALA A 99 -6.24 1.47 -16.74
N HIS A 100 -5.04 1.24 -16.18
CA HIS A 100 -3.81 1.14 -16.94
C HIS A 100 -3.46 -0.28 -17.37
N ALA A 101 -3.84 -1.29 -16.57
CA ALA A 101 -3.49 -2.68 -16.81
C ALA A 101 -4.64 -3.60 -16.39
N PRO A 102 -5.77 -3.57 -17.13
CA PRO A 102 -7.01 -4.27 -16.71
C PRO A 102 -6.87 -5.80 -16.63
N CYS A 103 -5.86 -6.36 -17.28
CA CYS A 103 -5.60 -7.81 -17.25
C CYS A 103 -4.52 -8.21 -16.25
N ALA A 104 -3.98 -7.26 -15.48
CA ALA A 104 -2.90 -7.56 -14.56
C ALA A 104 -3.42 -8.11 -13.23
N ALA A 105 -2.71 -9.09 -12.70
CA ALA A 105 -2.86 -9.49 -11.31
C ALA A 105 -2.12 -8.49 -10.43
N VAL A 106 -2.63 -8.24 -9.22
CA VAL A 106 -2.02 -7.32 -8.27
C VAL A 106 -1.37 -8.12 -7.16
N LEU A 107 -0.10 -7.91 -6.93
CA LEU A 107 0.67 -8.56 -5.87
C LEU A 107 1.05 -7.54 -4.81
N LEU A 108 1.18 -8.02 -3.59
CA LEU A 108 1.77 -7.25 -2.50
C LEU A 108 2.42 -8.19 -1.50
N ASP A 109 3.30 -7.66 -0.67
CA ASP A 109 3.75 -8.35 0.52
C ASP A 109 3.46 -7.48 1.74
N THR A 110 3.10 -8.12 2.83
CA THR A 110 2.73 -7.43 4.05
C THR A 110 2.92 -8.33 5.27
N THR A 111 2.78 -7.77 6.46
CA THR A 111 2.87 -8.55 7.70
C THR A 111 1.56 -9.24 8.01
N GLN A 112 1.61 -10.20 8.96
CA GLN A 112 0.41 -10.86 9.47
C GLN A 112 -0.60 -9.87 10.09
N HIS A 113 -0.14 -8.69 10.48
CA HIS A 113 -1.01 -7.67 11.09
C HIS A 113 -1.90 -6.96 10.07
N SER A 114 -1.52 -6.97 8.80
CA SER A 114 -2.28 -6.31 7.74
C SER A 114 -2.94 -7.26 6.76
N ALA A 115 -2.54 -8.54 6.74
CA ALA A 115 -3.06 -9.50 5.77
C ALA A 115 -4.58 -9.59 5.78
N GLY A 116 -5.21 -9.59 6.96
CA GLY A 116 -6.68 -9.64 7.08
C GLY A 116 -7.38 -8.46 6.44
N PHE A 117 -6.77 -7.26 6.51
CA PHE A 117 -7.31 -6.09 5.82
C PHE A 117 -7.40 -6.34 4.32
N PHE A 118 -6.31 -6.80 3.70
CA PHE A 118 -6.28 -7.04 2.26
C PHE A 118 -7.20 -8.18 1.84
N THR A 119 -7.34 -9.21 2.68
CA THR A 119 -8.26 -10.33 2.41
C THR A 119 -9.69 -9.84 2.19
N ARG A 120 -10.12 -8.79 2.90
CA ARG A 120 -11.46 -8.22 2.74
C ARG A 120 -11.70 -7.61 1.36
N TYR A 121 -10.63 -7.30 0.63
CA TYR A 121 -10.71 -6.70 -0.71
C TYR A 121 -10.40 -7.70 -1.83
N GLY A 122 -10.37 -8.98 -1.49
CA GLY A 122 -10.24 -10.06 -2.47
C GLY A 122 -8.83 -10.61 -2.65
N PHE A 123 -7.85 -10.11 -1.92
CA PHE A 123 -6.50 -10.66 -1.94
C PHE A 123 -6.46 -12.00 -1.21
N GLU A 124 -5.63 -12.90 -1.71
CA GLU A 124 -5.39 -14.19 -1.08
C GLU A 124 -3.91 -14.32 -0.75
N THR A 125 -3.59 -14.85 0.44
CA THR A 125 -2.21 -15.18 0.79
C THR A 125 -1.78 -16.42 0.01
N VAL A 126 -0.71 -16.29 -0.76
CA VAL A 126 -0.18 -17.40 -1.56
C VAL A 126 1.08 -18.01 -0.95
N GLN A 127 1.75 -17.28 -0.05
CA GLN A 127 2.93 -17.77 0.65
C GLN A 127 3.14 -16.99 1.94
N VAL A 128 3.60 -17.67 2.99
CA VAL A 128 4.02 -17.03 4.25
C VAL A 128 5.49 -17.38 4.48
N THR A 129 6.32 -16.37 4.70
CA THR A 129 7.73 -16.56 5.04
C THR A 129 7.93 -16.08 6.48
N PRO A 130 8.14 -17.02 7.43
CA PRO A 130 8.31 -16.65 8.84
C PRO A 130 9.52 -15.75 9.06
N ASN A 131 9.34 -14.73 9.93
CA ASN A 131 10.42 -13.84 10.39
C ASN A 131 11.17 -13.12 9.26
N PHE A 132 10.50 -12.86 8.14
CA PHE A 132 11.14 -12.25 6.97
C PHE A 132 11.59 -10.81 7.24
N TYR A 133 10.72 -9.99 7.83
CA TYR A 133 11.03 -8.58 8.09
C TYR A 133 11.85 -8.41 9.36
N ALA A 134 11.49 -9.16 10.39
CA ALA A 134 12.15 -9.18 11.70
C ALA A 134 11.62 -10.39 12.46
N TYR A 135 12.22 -10.71 13.60
CA TYR A 135 11.73 -11.78 14.46
C TYR A 135 10.26 -11.51 14.86
N GLY A 136 9.40 -12.50 14.62
CA GLY A 136 7.96 -12.38 14.90
C GLY A 136 7.19 -11.56 13.85
N MET A 137 7.85 -11.09 12.81
CA MET A 137 7.23 -10.29 11.75
C MET A 137 7.31 -11.06 10.43
N HIS A 138 6.23 -11.78 10.12
CA HIS A 138 6.15 -12.69 9.00
C HIS A 138 5.75 -11.97 7.72
N ARG A 139 6.21 -12.48 6.58
CA ARG A 139 5.82 -11.95 5.28
C ARG A 139 4.69 -12.77 4.70
N HIS A 140 3.58 -12.12 4.37
CA HIS A 140 2.50 -12.67 3.58
C HIS A 140 2.61 -12.13 2.16
N ASP A 141 2.87 -13.01 1.20
CA ASP A 141 2.76 -12.67 -0.21
C ASP A 141 1.32 -12.87 -0.63
N MET A 142 0.69 -11.83 -1.14
CA MET A 142 -0.73 -11.84 -1.45
C MET A 142 -0.98 -11.49 -2.92
N ARG A 143 -2.06 -12.01 -3.46
CA ARG A 143 -2.40 -11.87 -4.87
C ARG A 143 -3.88 -11.58 -5.05
N LEU A 144 -4.19 -10.63 -5.95
CA LEU A 144 -5.54 -10.29 -6.36
C LEU A 144 -5.65 -10.53 -7.86
N GLU A 145 -6.51 -11.47 -8.25
CA GLU A 145 -6.72 -11.79 -9.66
C GLU A 145 -7.60 -10.74 -10.34
N PRO A 146 -7.43 -10.50 -11.66
CA PRO A 146 -8.19 -9.47 -12.36
C PRO A 146 -9.72 -9.55 -12.21
N PRO A 147 -10.38 -10.74 -12.29
CA PRO A 147 -11.82 -10.81 -12.08
C PRO A 147 -12.24 -10.36 -10.67
N MET A 148 -11.45 -10.69 -9.66
CA MET A 148 -11.74 -10.30 -8.28
C MET A 148 -11.48 -8.81 -8.06
N LEU A 149 -10.46 -8.24 -8.72
CA LEU A 149 -10.22 -6.79 -8.71
C LEU A 149 -11.46 -6.06 -9.23
N GLU A 150 -12.00 -6.51 -10.36
CA GLU A 150 -13.18 -5.91 -10.95
C GLU A 150 -14.38 -5.97 -10.01
N GLN A 151 -14.63 -7.11 -9.38
CA GLN A 151 -15.70 -7.27 -8.39
C GLN A 151 -15.52 -6.36 -7.20
N THR A 152 -14.29 -6.23 -6.70
CA THR A 152 -13.97 -5.36 -5.57
C THR A 152 -14.28 -3.90 -5.91
N LEU A 153 -13.89 -3.44 -7.09
CA LEU A 153 -14.17 -2.07 -7.52
C LEU A 153 -15.67 -1.82 -7.71
N GLU A 154 -16.42 -2.79 -8.22
CA GLU A 154 -17.87 -2.70 -8.37
C GLU A 154 -18.56 -2.56 -7.00
N ARG A 155 -18.12 -3.34 -5.99
CA ARG A 155 -18.70 -3.28 -4.65
C ARG A 155 -18.46 -1.94 -3.95
N HIS A 156 -17.38 -1.25 -4.32
CA HIS A 156 -16.98 0.00 -3.68
C HIS A 156 -17.12 1.22 -4.62
N ALA A 157 -17.89 1.06 -5.68
CA ALA A 157 -18.13 2.14 -6.63
C ALA A 157 -18.93 3.30 -6.00
#